data_5b4f91c606bd5e2dc881f9eec378cb8e
#
_entry.id   5b4f91c606bd5e2dc881f9eec378cb8e
#
_cell.length_a   1.000
_cell.length_b   1.000
_cell.length_c   1.000
_cell.angle_alpha   90.00
_cell.angle_beta   90.00
_cell.angle_gamma   90.00
#
_symmetry.space_group_name_H-M   'P 1'
#
loop_
_entity.id
_entity.type
_entity.pdbx_description
1 polymer ?
#
loop_
_entity_poly.entity_id
_entity_poly.type
_entity_poly.pdbx_seq_one_letter_code
_entity_poly.pdbx_strand_id
1 'polypeptide(L)'
;MAKDLKILSDFYDFMLWTIRHTEKFPRHHRYSLGIAIENRLQTILSMLLRARFSKDRNTWLFDANIELDVLRFQIRLAKDVKVMPVKSHGFAAKSLDSIGSQIGGWIKSKPAKHEALR
;
A
#
# COMPACT_ATOMS: atom_id res chain seq x y z
N MET A 1 15.89 -12.78 1.57
CA MET A 1 14.50 -12.74 1.09
C MET A 1 14.44 -11.99 -0.23
N ALA A 2 13.67 -12.47 -1.19
CA ALA A 2 13.46 -11.77 -2.44
C ALA A 2 12.73 -10.44 -2.20
N LYS A 3 12.99 -9.44 -3.06
CA LYS A 3 12.40 -8.11 -2.92
C LYS A 3 10.88 -8.13 -2.89
N ASP A 4 10.26 -8.97 -3.74
CA ASP A 4 8.81 -9.08 -3.82
C ASP A 4 8.20 -9.62 -2.53
N LEU A 5 8.88 -10.59 -1.89
CA LEU A 5 8.40 -11.13 -0.61
C LEU A 5 8.49 -10.11 0.53
N LYS A 6 9.57 -9.32 0.54
CA LYS A 6 9.72 -8.27 1.55
C LYS A 6 8.63 -7.20 1.41
N ILE A 7 8.36 -6.75 0.19
CA ILE A 7 7.31 -5.76 -0.06
C ILE A 7 5.96 -6.28 0.39
N LEU A 8 5.64 -7.53 0.05
CA LEU A 8 4.35 -8.14 0.43
C LEU A 8 4.22 -8.25 1.94
N SER A 9 5.29 -8.66 2.62
CA SER A 9 5.29 -8.77 4.09
C SER A 9 5.11 -7.39 4.73
N ASP A 10 5.87 -6.39 4.29
CA ASP A 10 5.79 -5.05 4.84
C ASP A 10 4.42 -4.42 4.56
N PHE A 11 3.89 -4.66 3.37
CA PHE A 11 2.57 -4.13 3.02
C PHE A 11 1.46 -4.78 3.85
N TYR A 12 1.56 -6.09 4.07
CA TYR A 12 0.61 -6.80 4.94
C TYR A 12 0.62 -6.22 6.35
N ASP A 13 1.80 -6.00 6.91
CA ASP A 13 1.93 -5.40 8.24
C ASP A 13 1.30 -4.01 8.28
N PHE A 14 1.50 -3.22 7.24
CA PHE A 14 0.88 -1.90 7.12
C PHE A 14 -0.64 -1.99 7.01
N MET A 15 -1.16 -2.95 6.24
CA MET A 15 -2.61 -3.19 6.14
C MET A 15 -3.22 -3.48 7.52
N LEU A 16 -2.59 -4.37 8.27
CA LEU A 16 -3.06 -4.75 9.59
C LEU A 16 -3.07 -3.54 10.54
N TRP A 17 -1.98 -2.78 10.54
CA TRP A 17 -1.88 -1.55 11.34
C TRP A 17 -2.99 -0.56 10.96
N THR A 18 -3.20 -0.36 9.67
CA THR A 18 -4.18 0.60 9.16
C THR A 18 -5.61 0.19 9.53
N ILE A 19 -5.96 -1.08 9.35
CA ILE A 19 -7.30 -1.58 9.67
C ILE A 19 -7.60 -1.39 11.16
N ARG A 20 -6.61 -1.62 12.04
CA ARG A 20 -6.77 -1.37 13.48
C ARG A 20 -7.06 0.09 13.79
N HIS A 21 -6.62 1.00 12.94
CA HIS A 21 -6.90 2.44 13.08
C HIS A 21 -8.27 2.80 12.50
N THR A 22 -8.62 2.30 11.32
CA THR A 22 -9.93 2.59 10.71
C THR A 22 -11.08 2.05 11.56
N GLU A 23 -10.87 0.94 12.27
CA GLU A 23 -11.86 0.40 13.21
C GLU A 23 -12.25 1.38 14.31
N LYS A 24 -11.33 2.31 14.64
CA LYS A 24 -11.54 3.32 15.68
C LYS A 24 -12.11 4.63 15.15
N PHE A 25 -12.31 4.75 13.85
CA PHE A 25 -12.90 5.96 13.28
C PHE A 25 -14.32 6.14 13.80
N PRO A 26 -14.76 7.38 14.07
CA PRO A 26 -16.16 7.63 14.38
C PRO A 26 -17.07 7.04 13.31
N ARG A 27 -18.25 6.59 13.71
CA ARG A 27 -19.14 5.81 12.86
C ARG A 27 -19.33 6.37 11.46
N HIS A 28 -19.54 7.68 11.33
CA HIS A 28 -19.82 8.29 10.07
C HIS A 28 -18.59 8.37 9.13
N HIS A 29 -17.39 8.32 9.67
CA HIS A 29 -16.17 8.23 8.87
C HIS A 29 -15.73 6.78 8.67
N ARG A 30 -16.08 5.89 9.60
CA ARG A 30 -15.74 4.48 9.49
C ARG A 30 -16.38 3.83 8.26
N TYR A 31 -17.63 4.14 7.99
CA TYR A 31 -18.37 3.54 6.88
C TYR A 31 -18.27 4.33 5.59
N SER A 32 -17.46 5.35 5.53
CA SER A 32 -17.14 6.11 4.33
C SER A 32 -15.63 6.09 4.07
N LEU A 33 -14.88 7.01 4.69
CA LEU A 33 -13.43 7.09 4.52
C LEU A 33 -12.72 5.81 4.96
N GLY A 34 -13.13 5.21 6.07
CA GLY A 34 -12.51 3.97 6.57
C GLY A 34 -12.63 2.84 5.56
N ILE A 35 -13.83 2.63 5.00
CA ILE A 35 -14.03 1.61 3.98
C ILE A 35 -13.25 1.93 2.70
N ALA A 36 -13.21 3.20 2.30
CA ALA A 36 -12.45 3.60 1.11
C ALA A 36 -10.95 3.27 1.28
N ILE A 37 -10.39 3.54 2.47
CA ILE A 37 -9.00 3.20 2.78
C ILE A 37 -8.79 1.69 2.73
N GLU A 38 -9.67 0.91 3.37
CA GLU A 38 -9.55 -0.55 3.39
C GLU A 38 -9.64 -1.16 2.01
N ASN A 39 -10.54 -0.67 1.17
CA ASN A 39 -10.65 -1.13 -0.22
C ASN A 39 -9.40 -0.78 -1.02
N ARG A 40 -8.81 0.38 -0.78
CA ARG A 40 -7.56 0.79 -1.45
C ARG A 40 -6.41 -0.13 -1.08
N LEU A 41 -6.30 -0.50 0.18
CA LEU A 41 -5.28 -1.43 0.64
C LEU A 41 -5.40 -2.77 -0.10
N GLN A 42 -6.61 -3.30 -0.23
CA GLN A 42 -6.83 -4.56 -0.92
C GLN A 42 -6.50 -4.46 -2.41
N THR A 43 -6.83 -3.34 -3.04
CA THR A 43 -6.49 -3.09 -4.44
C THR A 43 -4.97 -3.11 -4.64
N ILE A 44 -4.23 -2.42 -3.78
CA ILE A 44 -2.77 -2.37 -3.86
C ILE A 44 -2.18 -3.77 -3.65
N LEU A 45 -2.68 -4.51 -2.66
CA LEU A 45 -2.21 -5.88 -2.42
C LEU A 45 -2.40 -6.75 -3.68
N SER A 46 -3.57 -6.65 -4.31
CA SER A 46 -3.85 -7.38 -5.55
C SER A 46 -2.85 -7.02 -6.64
N MET A 47 -2.53 -5.74 -6.80
CA MET A 47 -1.56 -5.28 -7.80
C MET A 47 -0.15 -5.81 -7.53
N LEU A 48 0.29 -5.82 -6.27
CA LEU A 48 1.60 -6.35 -5.90
C LEU A 48 1.69 -7.86 -6.17
N LEU A 49 0.63 -8.60 -5.88
CA LEU A 49 0.57 -10.03 -6.19
C LEU A 49 0.58 -10.30 -7.69
N ARG A 50 -0.17 -9.50 -8.46
CA ARG A 50 -0.17 -9.60 -9.92
C ARG A 50 1.20 -9.30 -10.50
N ALA A 51 1.88 -8.30 -9.96
CA ALA A 51 3.25 -7.96 -10.37
C ALA A 51 4.20 -9.14 -10.19
N ARG A 52 4.05 -9.88 -9.08
CA ARG A 52 4.90 -11.02 -8.76
C ARG A 52 4.75 -12.15 -9.80
N PHE A 53 3.54 -12.36 -10.30
CA PHE A 53 3.24 -13.51 -11.15
C PHE A 53 2.96 -13.15 -12.61
N SER A 54 3.27 -11.93 -13.04
CA SER A 54 2.95 -11.44 -14.40
C SER A 54 4.19 -11.09 -15.18
N LYS A 55 4.13 -11.26 -16.50
CA LYS A 55 5.13 -10.73 -17.43
C LYS A 55 5.12 -9.21 -17.47
N ASP A 56 3.95 -8.62 -17.20
CA ASP A 56 3.74 -7.17 -17.20
C ASP A 56 3.99 -6.58 -15.83
N ARG A 57 4.98 -7.08 -15.13
CA ARG A 57 5.29 -6.68 -13.76
C ARG A 57 5.30 -5.18 -13.56
N ASN A 58 6.01 -4.47 -14.42
CA ASN A 58 6.17 -3.02 -14.24
C ASN A 58 4.87 -2.25 -14.45
N THR A 59 3.99 -2.73 -15.34
CA THR A 59 2.67 -2.11 -15.49
C THR A 59 1.90 -2.16 -14.16
N TRP A 60 1.89 -3.34 -13.52
CA TRP A 60 1.23 -3.47 -12.21
C TRP A 60 1.89 -2.63 -11.13
N LEU A 61 3.22 -2.52 -11.15
CA LEU A 61 3.95 -1.74 -10.16
C LEU A 61 3.74 -0.23 -10.34
N PHE A 62 3.69 0.26 -11.58
CA PHE A 62 3.35 1.65 -11.83
C PHE A 62 1.93 1.98 -11.36
N ASP A 63 0.97 1.10 -11.63
CA ASP A 63 -0.40 1.27 -11.16
C ASP A 63 -0.47 1.23 -9.63
N ALA A 64 0.28 0.33 -9.00
CA ALA A 64 0.34 0.26 -7.54
C ALA A 64 0.90 1.56 -6.94
N ASN A 65 1.89 2.19 -7.58
CA ASN A 65 2.41 3.47 -7.13
C ASN A 65 1.37 4.57 -7.17
N ILE A 66 0.54 4.60 -8.21
CA ILE A 66 -0.55 5.57 -8.30
C ILE A 66 -1.56 5.35 -7.17
N GLU A 67 -1.94 4.09 -6.95
CA GLU A 67 -2.87 3.75 -5.86
C GLU A 67 -2.28 4.08 -4.49
N LEU A 68 -0.97 3.92 -4.34
CA LEU A 68 -0.27 4.28 -3.11
C LEU A 68 -0.37 5.80 -2.85
N ASP A 69 -0.26 6.60 -3.90
CA ASP A 69 -0.41 8.06 -3.77
C ASP A 69 -1.84 8.43 -3.39
N VAL A 70 -2.85 7.77 -3.96
CA VAL A 70 -4.24 7.98 -3.55
C VAL A 70 -4.41 7.64 -2.07
N LEU A 71 -3.82 6.53 -1.62
CA LEU A 71 -3.86 6.12 -0.23
C LEU A 71 -3.22 7.17 0.68
N ARG A 72 -2.10 7.76 0.27
CA ARG A 72 -1.44 8.84 1.02
C ARG A 72 -2.39 10.01 1.26
N PHE A 73 -3.13 10.41 0.23
CA PHE A 73 -4.12 11.50 0.35
C PHE A 73 -5.30 11.09 1.23
N GLN A 74 -5.77 9.86 1.14
CA GLN A 74 -6.86 9.38 1.99
C GLN A 74 -6.47 9.39 3.47
N ILE A 75 -5.24 8.97 3.78
CA ILE A 75 -4.73 8.96 5.16
C ILE A 75 -4.50 10.39 5.65
N ARG A 76 -4.00 11.28 4.78
CA ARG A 76 -3.89 12.69 5.12
C ARG A 76 -5.27 13.30 5.40
N LEU A 77 -6.27 12.93 4.60
CA LEU A 77 -7.64 13.39 4.83
C LEU A 77 -8.14 12.91 6.20
N ALA A 78 -7.86 11.66 6.58
CA ALA A 78 -8.23 11.15 7.89
C ALA A 78 -7.61 11.98 9.02
N LYS A 79 -6.36 12.41 8.87
CA LYS A 79 -5.72 13.31 9.82
C LYS A 79 -6.40 14.68 9.82
N ASP A 80 -6.67 15.25 8.67
CA ASP A 80 -7.22 16.61 8.54
C ASP A 80 -8.65 16.71 9.06
N VAL A 81 -9.45 15.65 8.90
CA VAL A 81 -10.79 15.61 9.52
C VAL A 81 -10.76 15.08 10.95
N LYS A 82 -9.55 14.89 11.49
CA LYS A 82 -9.30 14.59 12.92
C LYS A 82 -9.81 13.23 13.38
N VAL A 83 -9.89 12.25 12.49
CA VAL A 83 -10.21 10.87 12.86
C VAL A 83 -8.95 10.01 13.01
N MET A 84 -7.80 10.52 12.58
CA MET A 84 -6.50 9.88 12.80
C MET A 84 -5.58 10.87 13.51
N PRO A 85 -4.93 10.46 14.62
CA PRO A 85 -3.96 11.34 15.32
C PRO A 85 -2.79 11.70 14.41
N VAL A 86 -2.22 12.89 14.61
CA VAL A 86 -1.06 13.38 13.86
C VAL A 86 0.11 12.39 13.95
N LYS A 87 0.34 11.82 15.12
CA LYS A 87 1.42 10.85 15.34
C LYS A 87 1.22 9.59 14.51
N SER A 88 -0.02 9.09 14.45
CA SER A 88 -0.36 7.93 13.63
C SER A 88 -0.18 8.23 12.15
N HIS A 89 -0.58 9.43 11.71
CA HIS A 89 -0.34 9.88 10.34
C HIS A 89 1.15 9.88 10.00
N GLY A 90 1.99 10.36 10.92
CA GLY A 90 3.45 10.37 10.74
C GLY A 90 4.01 8.97 10.54
N PHE A 91 3.54 8.00 11.32
CA PHE A 91 3.95 6.61 11.17
C PHE A 91 3.50 6.06 9.80
N ALA A 92 2.25 6.32 9.42
CA ALA A 92 1.71 5.88 8.13
C ALA A 92 2.52 6.46 6.97
N ALA A 93 2.86 7.75 7.03
CA ALA A 93 3.64 8.43 5.99
C ALA A 93 5.00 7.76 5.79
N LYS A 94 5.71 7.46 6.88
CA LYS A 94 6.99 6.77 6.82
C LYS A 94 6.87 5.37 6.24
N SER A 95 5.84 4.64 6.66
CA SER A 95 5.59 3.28 6.15
C SER A 95 5.31 3.30 4.65
N LEU A 96 4.49 4.24 4.18
CA LEU A 96 4.17 4.37 2.76
C LEU A 96 5.38 4.81 1.94
N ASP A 97 6.24 5.67 2.49
CA ASP A 97 7.50 6.05 1.83
C ASP A 97 8.42 4.84 1.66
N SER A 98 8.52 3.99 2.68
CA SER A 98 9.30 2.77 2.62
C SER A 98 8.76 1.81 1.56
N ILE A 99 7.44 1.59 1.54
CA ILE A 99 6.80 0.72 0.56
C ILE A 99 6.98 1.28 -0.85
N GLY A 100 6.78 2.58 -1.04
CA GLY A 100 6.98 3.24 -2.34
C GLY A 100 8.41 3.11 -2.84
N SER A 101 9.39 3.25 -1.94
CA SER A 101 10.80 3.06 -2.27
C SER A 101 11.08 1.61 -2.70
N GLN A 102 10.50 0.63 -2.03
CA GLN A 102 10.65 -0.77 -2.39
C GLN A 102 10.02 -1.07 -3.75
N ILE A 103 8.86 -0.50 -4.05
CA ILE A 103 8.23 -0.65 -5.37
C ILE A 103 9.14 -0.06 -6.44
N GLY A 104 9.69 1.12 -6.21
CA GLY A 104 10.64 1.76 -7.14
C GLY A 104 11.88 0.90 -7.39
N GLY A 105 12.43 0.31 -6.33
CA GLY A 105 13.56 -0.60 -6.43
C GLY A 105 13.21 -1.85 -7.21
N TRP A 106 12.01 -2.37 -7.03
CA TRP A 106 11.53 -3.56 -7.76
C TRP A 106 11.35 -3.24 -9.25
N ILE A 107 10.79 -2.08 -9.59
CA ILE A 107 10.66 -1.64 -10.99
C ILE A 107 12.03 -1.62 -11.68
N LYS A 108 13.05 -1.13 -10.99
CA LYS A 108 14.41 -1.01 -11.55
C LYS A 108 15.18 -2.31 -11.54
N SER A 109 14.74 -3.33 -10.80
CA SER A 109 15.47 -4.59 -10.71
C SER A 109 15.31 -5.42 -11.97
N LYS A 110 16.30 -6.29 -12.24
CA LYS A 110 16.16 -7.26 -13.32
C LYS A 110 15.14 -8.32 -12.90
N PRO A 111 14.33 -8.82 -13.85
CA PRO A 111 13.43 -9.93 -13.57
C PRO A 111 14.20 -11.13 -13.02
N ALA A 112 13.60 -11.85 -12.08
CA ALA A 112 14.13 -13.13 -11.66
C ALA A 112 14.11 -14.11 -12.84
N LYS A 113 14.99 -15.10 -12.81
CA LYS A 113 15.12 -16.06 -13.91
C LYS A 113 13.80 -16.71 -14.30
N HIS A 114 13.00 -17.09 -13.30
CA HIS A 114 11.69 -17.70 -13.55
C HIS A 114 10.68 -16.70 -14.15
N GLU A 115 10.80 -15.42 -13.87
CA GLU A 115 9.96 -14.37 -14.45
C GLU A 115 10.30 -14.17 -15.93
N ALA A 116 11.58 -14.21 -16.27
CA ALA A 116 12.05 -14.05 -17.64
C ALA A 116 11.59 -15.18 -18.57
N LEU A 117 11.30 -16.35 -18.03
CA LEU A 117 10.87 -17.52 -18.79
C LEU A 117 9.36 -17.60 -19.01
N ARG A 118 8.60 -16.72 -18.43
CA ARG A 118 7.14 -16.70 -18.59
C ARG A 118 6.73 -16.08 -19.95
#